data_57a440e55d55ce4ed81eb1d1299f9f7b
#
_entry.id   57a440e55d55ce4ed81eb1d1299f9f7b
#
_cell.length_a   1.000
_cell.length_b   1.000
_cell.length_c   1.000
_cell.angle_alpha   90.00
_cell.angle_beta   90.00
_cell.angle_gamma   90.00
#
_symmetry.space_group_name_H-M   'P 1'
#
loop_
_entity.id
_entity.type
_entity.pdbx_description
1 polymer ?
#
loop_
_entity_poly.entity_id
_entity_poly.type
_entity_poly.pdbx_seq_one_letter_code
_entity_poly.pdbx_strand_id
1 'polypeptide(L)'
;MSKLFIYYTLSGNGDVVANYLSEKGVDVRKIETSYKLSKHMFLAMMKGGFHALTGKKAKLINYNNDLSNYDEVIIGSPIWNSRLTPPINTVLRDTDLSNKKVTFILYSGGGKGKKATKKLSKKYPEANIINIKQPKNNNEELKKIEV
;
A
#
# COMPACT_ATOMS: atom_id res chain seq x y z
N MET A 1 9.32 -17.40 10.59
CA MET A 1 8.03 -16.87 10.05
C MET A 1 8.30 -16.14 8.76
N SER A 2 7.72 -16.60 7.66
CA SER A 2 7.92 -15.99 6.34
C SER A 2 7.01 -14.80 6.14
N LYS A 3 7.57 -13.69 5.68
CA LYS A 3 6.87 -12.42 5.49
C LYS A 3 6.96 -11.97 4.05
N LEU A 4 5.86 -11.43 3.52
CA LEU A 4 5.79 -10.88 2.17
C LEU A 4 5.28 -9.44 2.22
N PHE A 5 5.96 -8.54 1.53
CA PHE A 5 5.51 -7.18 1.30
C PHE A 5 5.00 -7.03 -0.13
N ILE A 6 3.69 -6.82 -0.27
CA ILE A 6 3.02 -6.54 -1.55
C ILE A 6 2.75 -5.05 -1.60
N TYR A 7 3.22 -4.37 -2.64
CA TYR A 7 3.08 -2.92 -2.67
C TYR A 7 2.94 -2.35 -4.07
N TYR A 8 2.30 -1.19 -4.12
CA TYR A 8 2.26 -0.31 -5.28
C TYR A 8 2.90 1.03 -4.92
N THR A 9 3.58 1.64 -5.88
CA THR A 9 4.14 2.98 -5.73
C THR A 9 4.12 3.73 -7.05
N LEU A 10 3.89 5.02 -6.99
CA LEU A 10 3.96 5.91 -8.15
C LEU A 10 5.22 6.78 -8.10
N SER A 11 5.54 7.34 -6.94
CA SER A 11 6.63 8.30 -6.75
C SER A 11 7.90 7.71 -6.14
N GLY A 12 7.91 6.41 -5.83
CA GLY A 12 9.05 5.71 -5.25
C GLY A 12 9.02 5.57 -3.73
N ASN A 13 8.03 6.09 -3.03
CA ASN A 13 7.90 5.89 -1.58
C ASN A 13 7.81 4.41 -1.19
N GLY A 14 7.06 3.62 -1.97
CA GLY A 14 6.95 2.19 -1.76
C GLY A 14 8.25 1.44 -2.00
N ASP A 15 9.07 1.88 -2.95
CA ASP A 15 10.37 1.27 -3.22
C ASP A 15 11.34 1.46 -2.05
N VAL A 16 11.30 2.61 -1.38
CA VAL A 16 12.09 2.88 -0.17
C VAL A 16 11.67 1.94 0.96
N VAL A 17 10.37 1.75 1.16
CA VAL A 17 9.85 0.80 2.14
C VAL A 17 10.25 -0.64 1.79
N ALA A 18 10.16 -1.01 0.51
CA ALA A 18 10.54 -2.34 0.05
C ALA A 18 12.01 -2.66 0.33
N ASN A 19 12.90 -1.72 0.04
CA ASN A 19 14.33 -1.89 0.35
C ASN A 19 14.56 -2.07 1.85
N TYR A 20 13.95 -1.22 2.67
CA TYR A 20 14.05 -1.30 4.12
C TYR A 20 13.59 -2.66 4.66
N LEU A 21 12.46 -3.17 4.17
CA LEU A 21 11.92 -4.46 4.60
C LEU A 21 12.75 -5.62 4.06
N SER A 22 13.22 -5.53 2.81
CA SER A 22 14.08 -6.55 2.20
C SER A 22 15.38 -6.76 2.97
N GLU A 23 16.00 -5.70 3.47
CA GLU A 23 17.18 -5.76 4.33
C GLU A 23 16.91 -6.50 5.66
N LYS A 24 15.66 -6.58 6.06
CA LYS A 24 15.20 -7.32 7.25
C LYS A 24 14.73 -8.75 6.95
N GLY A 25 14.92 -9.23 5.72
CA GLY A 25 14.56 -10.59 5.31
C GLY A 25 13.10 -10.76 4.88
N VAL A 26 12.40 -9.68 4.59
CA VAL A 26 11.03 -9.72 4.06
C VAL A 26 11.09 -9.86 2.54
N ASP A 27 10.37 -10.82 1.98
CA ASP A 27 10.23 -10.94 0.53
C ASP A 27 9.37 -9.78 0.00
N VAL A 28 9.66 -9.31 -1.22
CA VAL A 28 8.94 -8.18 -1.81
C VAL A 28 8.27 -8.56 -3.13
N ARG A 29 7.07 -8.04 -3.32
CA ARG A 29 6.27 -8.24 -4.54
C ARG A 29 5.69 -6.89 -4.96
N LYS A 30 6.34 -6.27 -5.95
CA LYS A 30 5.88 -5.00 -6.51
C LYS A 30 4.71 -5.23 -7.45
N ILE A 31 3.66 -4.43 -7.30
CA ILE A 31 2.49 -4.49 -8.17
C ILE A 31 2.73 -3.66 -9.42
N GLU A 32 2.51 -4.28 -10.56
CA GLU A 32 2.49 -3.63 -11.86
C GLU A 32 1.05 -3.53 -12.37
N THR A 33 0.74 -2.45 -13.02
CA THR A 33 -0.61 -2.19 -13.52
C THR A 33 -0.58 -1.42 -14.83
N SER A 34 -1.58 -1.67 -15.69
CA SER A 34 -1.83 -0.83 -16.86
C SER A 34 -2.53 0.49 -16.50
N TYR A 35 -2.96 0.65 -15.25
CA TYR A 35 -3.56 1.89 -14.77
C TYR A 35 -2.51 3.00 -14.83
N LYS A 36 -2.83 4.04 -15.61
CA LYS A 36 -1.99 5.23 -15.71
C LYS A 36 -2.76 6.43 -15.22
N LEU A 37 -2.20 7.10 -14.24
CA LEU A 37 -2.68 8.39 -13.82
C LEU A 37 -2.07 9.44 -14.73
N SER A 38 -2.88 10.22 -15.44
CA SER A 38 -2.37 11.32 -16.25
C SER A 38 -1.70 12.36 -15.35
N LYS A 39 -0.72 13.09 -15.89
CA LYS A 39 -0.06 14.17 -15.15
C LYS A 39 -1.06 15.21 -14.63
N HIS A 40 -2.08 15.51 -15.43
CA HIS A 40 -3.15 16.43 -15.06
C HIS A 40 -3.98 15.92 -13.88
N MET A 41 -4.37 14.65 -13.92
CA MET A 41 -5.10 14.01 -12.83
C MET A 41 -4.25 13.91 -11.55
N PHE A 42 -2.97 13.62 -11.69
CA PHE A 42 -2.04 13.59 -10.57
C PHE A 42 -1.95 14.96 -9.88
N LEU A 43 -1.80 16.03 -10.65
CA LEU A 43 -1.77 17.39 -10.11
C LEU A 43 -3.10 17.78 -9.45
N ALA A 44 -4.23 17.37 -10.03
CA ALA A 44 -5.54 17.61 -9.43
C ALA A 44 -5.70 16.89 -8.09
N MET A 45 -5.20 15.66 -7.98
CA MET A 45 -5.19 14.92 -6.71
C MET A 45 -4.31 15.58 -5.65
N MET A 46 -3.14 16.05 -6.04
CA MET A 46 -2.23 16.77 -5.14
C MET A 46 -2.87 18.03 -4.56
N LYS A 47 -3.80 18.64 -5.29
CA LYS A 47 -4.58 19.81 -4.86
C LYS A 47 -5.84 19.46 -4.08
N GLY A 48 -6.08 18.18 -3.81
CA GLY A 48 -7.24 17.73 -3.00
C GLY A 48 -8.59 17.73 -3.72
N GLY A 49 -8.62 17.89 -5.04
CA GLY A 49 -9.86 18.09 -5.80
C GLY A 49 -10.44 16.88 -6.52
N PHE A 50 -9.89 15.70 -6.36
CA PHE A 50 -10.30 14.55 -7.19
C PHE A 50 -11.03 13.47 -6.38
N HIS A 51 -12.36 13.43 -6.50
CA HIS A 51 -13.21 12.46 -5.82
C HIS A 51 -13.43 11.14 -6.59
N ALA A 52 -12.99 11.05 -7.84
CA ALA A 52 -13.35 9.97 -8.77
C ALA A 52 -12.61 8.64 -8.55
N LEU A 53 -11.68 8.57 -7.61
CA LEU A 53 -10.89 7.34 -7.37
C LEU A 53 -11.43 6.47 -6.23
N THR A 54 -12.59 6.83 -5.68
CA THR A 54 -13.19 6.10 -4.55
C THR A 54 -13.57 4.67 -4.93
N GLY A 55 -12.91 3.71 -4.33
CA GLY A 55 -13.24 2.29 -4.52
C GLY A 55 -12.96 1.74 -5.92
N LYS A 56 -12.38 2.52 -6.83
CA LYS A 56 -12.00 2.03 -8.15
C LYS A 56 -10.93 0.96 -8.04
N LYS A 57 -10.99 0.03 -8.99
CA LYS A 57 -10.02 -1.05 -9.16
C LYS A 57 -9.26 -0.85 -10.45
N ALA A 58 -8.04 -1.37 -10.51
CA ALA A 58 -7.18 -1.32 -11.69
C ALA A 58 -6.82 -2.75 -12.10
N LYS A 59 -6.62 -2.97 -13.39
CA LYS A 59 -6.12 -4.25 -13.89
C LYS A 59 -4.65 -4.41 -13.52
N LEU A 60 -4.32 -5.53 -12.86
CA LEU A 60 -2.94 -5.89 -12.52
C LEU A 60 -2.30 -6.69 -13.67
N ILE A 61 -0.98 -6.50 -13.83
CA ILE A 61 -0.19 -7.21 -14.84
C ILE A 61 0.60 -8.31 -14.12
N ASN A 62 0.39 -9.57 -14.54
CA ASN A 62 1.12 -10.74 -14.02
C ASN A 62 1.13 -10.82 -12.48
N TYR A 63 0.04 -10.44 -11.82
CA TYR A 63 -0.03 -10.49 -10.37
C TYR A 63 -0.13 -11.93 -9.88
N ASN A 64 0.80 -12.31 -9.01
CA ASN A 64 0.77 -13.57 -8.28
C ASN A 64 0.12 -13.36 -6.93
N ASN A 65 -1.06 -13.95 -6.71
CA ASN A 65 -1.80 -13.86 -5.45
C ASN A 65 -1.58 -15.06 -4.51
N ASP A 66 -0.66 -15.94 -4.84
CA ASP A 66 -0.32 -17.08 -3.99
C ASP A 66 0.44 -16.63 -2.73
N LEU A 67 -0.11 -16.96 -1.57
CA LEU A 67 0.43 -16.65 -0.26
C LEU A 67 0.78 -17.91 0.54
N SER A 68 0.79 -19.09 -0.07
CA SER A 68 0.94 -20.38 0.64
C SER A 68 2.22 -20.48 1.46
N ASN A 69 3.28 -19.78 1.06
CA ASN A 69 4.58 -19.80 1.73
C ASN A 69 4.76 -18.71 2.80
N TYR A 70 3.72 -17.93 3.09
CA TYR A 70 3.83 -16.78 3.98
C TYR A 70 2.83 -16.82 5.11
N ASP A 71 3.31 -16.50 6.31
CA ASP A 71 2.49 -16.40 7.52
C ASP A 71 2.03 -14.95 7.77
N GLU A 72 2.84 -14.00 7.33
CA GLU A 72 2.57 -12.58 7.49
C GLU A 72 2.61 -11.87 6.14
N VAL A 73 1.61 -11.04 5.89
CA VAL A 73 1.50 -10.26 4.66
C VAL A 73 1.41 -8.78 5.01
N ILE A 74 2.31 -8.02 4.42
CA ILE A 74 2.39 -6.57 4.57
C ILE A 74 1.95 -5.95 3.24
N ILE A 75 0.99 -5.03 3.29
CA ILE A 75 0.47 -4.38 2.08
C ILE A 75 0.78 -2.89 2.14
N GLY A 76 1.51 -2.41 1.13
CA GLY A 76 1.90 -1.01 1.01
C GLY A 76 1.11 -0.29 -0.08
N SER A 77 0.55 0.87 0.25
CA SER A 77 -0.19 1.71 -0.69
C SER A 77 0.13 3.17 -0.50
N PRO A 78 0.34 3.92 -1.61
CA PRO A 78 0.21 5.36 -1.54
C PRO A 78 -1.22 5.71 -1.15
N ILE A 79 -1.38 6.84 -0.49
CA ILE A 79 -2.70 7.37 -0.16
C ILE A 79 -2.98 8.55 -1.06
N TRP A 80 -4.03 8.44 -1.85
CA TRP A 80 -4.52 9.47 -2.74
C TRP A 80 -5.88 9.95 -2.25
N ASN A 81 -5.95 11.24 -1.92
CA ASN A 81 -7.17 11.83 -1.38
C ASN A 81 -7.71 11.03 -0.16
N SER A 82 -6.83 10.71 0.79
CA SER A 82 -7.13 9.92 2.00
C SER A 82 -7.59 8.48 1.73
N ARG A 83 -7.44 7.95 0.52
CA ARG A 83 -7.94 6.63 0.09
C ARG A 83 -6.83 5.75 -0.46
N LEU A 84 -7.07 4.45 -0.46
CA LEU A 84 -6.20 3.48 -1.14
C LEU A 84 -6.22 3.69 -2.66
N THR A 85 -5.11 3.33 -3.31
CA THR A 85 -5.01 3.39 -4.77
C THR A 85 -5.79 2.28 -5.45
N PRO A 86 -6.26 2.48 -6.69
CA PRO A 86 -6.97 1.45 -7.44
C PRO A 86 -6.21 0.12 -7.58
N PRO A 87 -4.88 0.10 -7.84
CA PRO A 87 -4.14 -1.17 -7.86
C PRO A 87 -4.22 -1.94 -6.55
N ILE A 88 -4.14 -1.28 -5.42
CA ILE A 88 -4.24 -1.95 -4.12
C ILE A 88 -5.67 -2.39 -3.81
N ASN A 89 -6.68 -1.67 -4.26
CA ASN A 89 -8.06 -2.14 -4.17
C ASN A 89 -8.24 -3.48 -4.91
N THR A 90 -7.58 -3.63 -6.06
CA THR A 90 -7.58 -4.91 -6.81
C THR A 90 -6.83 -6.01 -6.07
N VAL A 91 -5.67 -5.70 -5.49
CA VAL A 91 -4.91 -6.66 -4.65
C VAL A 91 -5.81 -7.20 -3.53
N LEU A 92 -6.52 -6.32 -2.82
CA LEU A 92 -7.38 -6.73 -1.70
C LEU A 92 -8.58 -7.56 -2.15
N ARG A 93 -9.11 -7.32 -3.36
CA ARG A 93 -10.17 -8.15 -3.94
C ARG A 93 -9.67 -9.54 -4.31
N ASP A 94 -8.49 -9.62 -4.93
CA ASP A 94 -8.00 -10.82 -5.60
C ASP A 94 -7.08 -11.68 -4.71
N THR A 95 -6.83 -11.26 -3.47
CA THR A 95 -5.90 -11.93 -2.56
C THR A 95 -6.64 -12.36 -1.29
N ASP A 96 -6.55 -13.64 -0.98
CA ASP A 96 -7.11 -14.18 0.26
C ASP A 96 -6.14 -13.95 1.43
N LEU A 97 -6.50 -13.02 2.32
CA LEU A 97 -5.74 -12.68 3.51
C LEU A 97 -6.21 -13.42 4.76
N SER A 98 -7.18 -14.32 4.64
CA SER A 98 -7.66 -15.11 5.78
C SER A 98 -6.51 -15.95 6.35
N ASN A 99 -6.52 -16.10 7.67
CA ASN A 99 -5.48 -16.85 8.41
C ASN A 99 -4.05 -16.30 8.26
N LYS A 100 -3.91 -15.05 7.80
CA LYS A 100 -2.61 -14.37 7.74
C LYS A 100 -2.57 -13.24 8.77
N LYS A 101 -1.39 -13.02 9.35
CA LYS A 101 -1.13 -11.77 10.07
C LYS A 101 -0.95 -10.68 9.03
N VAL A 102 -1.74 -9.59 9.13
CA VAL A 102 -1.77 -8.54 8.12
C VAL A 102 -1.32 -7.21 8.71
N THR A 103 -0.45 -6.54 8.00
CA THR A 103 -0.03 -5.16 8.29
C THR A 103 -0.22 -4.30 7.04
N PHE A 104 -0.80 -3.13 7.20
CA PHE A 104 -0.87 -2.14 6.13
C PHE A 104 0.14 -1.03 6.40
N ILE A 105 0.91 -0.66 5.38
CA ILE A 105 1.81 0.49 5.41
C ILE A 105 1.28 1.50 4.39
N LEU A 106 0.81 2.64 4.90
CA LEU A 106 0.20 3.69 4.10
C LEU A 106 1.16 4.89 4.05
N TYR A 107 1.60 5.25 2.86
CA TYR A 107 2.53 6.37 2.67
C TYR A 107 1.84 7.51 1.91
N SER A 108 1.93 8.70 2.49
CA SER A 108 1.23 9.89 1.97
C SER A 108 2.04 11.16 2.18
N GLY A 109 1.64 12.24 1.50
CA GLY A 109 2.25 13.55 1.67
C GLY A 109 2.09 14.13 3.07
N GLY A 110 0.94 13.87 3.72
CA GLY A 110 0.65 14.35 5.08
C GLY A 110 0.94 13.35 6.19
N GLY A 111 1.25 12.09 5.86
CA GLY A 111 1.46 11.03 6.85
C GLY A 111 0.18 10.54 7.52
N LYS A 112 -0.98 10.88 6.98
CA LYS A 112 -2.29 10.50 7.54
C LYS A 112 -3.24 10.07 6.43
N GLY A 113 -3.68 8.83 6.46
CA GLY A 113 -4.69 8.30 5.57
C GLY A 113 -5.97 7.98 6.34
N LYS A 114 -6.67 8.98 6.85
CA LYS A 114 -7.79 8.79 7.80
C LYS A 114 -8.91 7.91 7.24
N LYS A 115 -9.37 8.18 6.01
CA LYS A 115 -10.46 7.40 5.41
C LYS A 115 -10.02 5.97 5.10
N ALA A 116 -8.82 5.79 4.54
CA ALA A 116 -8.26 4.47 4.28
C ALA A 116 -8.07 3.69 5.58
N THR A 117 -7.49 4.31 6.60
CA THR A 117 -7.28 3.69 7.91
C THR A 117 -8.60 3.23 8.51
N LYS A 118 -9.63 4.08 8.50
CA LYS A 118 -10.95 3.74 9.03
C LYS A 118 -11.58 2.56 8.29
N LYS A 119 -11.52 2.58 6.96
CA LYS A 119 -12.06 1.50 6.11
C LYS A 119 -11.34 0.18 6.35
N LEU A 120 -10.00 0.21 6.41
CA LEU A 120 -9.19 -0.98 6.65
C LEU A 120 -9.40 -1.55 8.06
N SER A 121 -9.45 -0.70 9.08
CA SER A 121 -9.72 -1.13 10.46
C SER A 121 -11.08 -1.80 10.61
N LYS A 122 -12.07 -1.36 9.86
CA LYS A 122 -13.40 -1.96 9.86
C LYS A 122 -13.42 -3.32 9.17
N LYS A 123 -12.72 -3.44 8.03
CA LYS A 123 -12.68 -4.66 7.22
C LYS A 123 -11.71 -5.70 7.78
N TYR A 124 -10.60 -5.24 8.34
CA TYR A 124 -9.54 -6.08 8.91
C TYR A 124 -9.24 -5.66 10.34
N PRO A 125 -10.12 -5.97 11.30
CA PRO A 125 -9.98 -5.45 12.68
C PRO A 125 -8.72 -5.93 13.40
N GLU A 126 -8.15 -7.06 12.99
CA GLU A 126 -6.92 -7.60 13.57
C GLU A 126 -5.64 -7.09 12.89
N ALA A 127 -5.76 -6.32 11.81
CA ALA A 127 -4.61 -5.84 11.08
C ALA A 127 -3.94 -4.65 11.79
N ASN A 128 -2.62 -4.59 11.71
CA ASN A 128 -1.87 -3.41 12.10
C ASN A 128 -1.84 -2.41 10.95
N ILE A 129 -2.02 -1.13 11.24
CA ILE A 129 -2.01 -0.07 10.22
C ILE A 129 -0.99 0.99 10.61
N ILE A 130 -0.02 1.19 9.74
CA ILE A 130 1.09 2.13 9.94
C ILE A 130 0.99 3.23 8.87
N ASN A 131 0.83 4.47 9.31
CA ASN A 131 0.84 5.65 8.43
C ASN A 131 2.21 6.33 8.51
N ILE A 132 2.84 6.53 7.36
CA ILE A 132 4.15 7.18 7.25
C ILE A 132 4.11 8.32 6.23
N LYS A 133 4.93 9.33 6.50
CA LYS A 133 4.98 10.55 5.69
C LYS A 133 6.16 10.52 4.74
N GLN A 134 5.90 10.41 3.43
CA GLN A 134 6.91 10.53 2.38
C GLN A 134 8.26 9.88 2.74
N PRO A 135 8.32 8.55 2.91
CA PRO A 135 9.55 7.89 3.39
C PRO A 135 10.75 8.10 2.45
N LYS A 136 10.52 8.36 1.18
CA LYS A 136 11.57 8.72 0.22
C LYS A 136 12.34 9.99 0.62
N ASN A 137 11.67 10.95 1.24
CA ASN A 137 12.25 12.23 1.68
C ASN A 137 12.48 12.27 3.20
N ASN A 138 11.98 11.30 3.96
CA ASN A 138 12.02 11.25 5.41
C ASN A 138 12.37 9.83 5.89
N ASN A 139 13.63 9.44 5.82
CA ASN A 139 14.06 8.10 6.26
C ASN A 139 13.71 7.78 7.72
N GLU A 140 13.59 8.79 8.56
CA GLU A 140 13.14 8.66 9.95
C GLU A 140 11.76 7.97 10.07
N GLU A 141 10.90 8.17 9.10
CA GLU A 141 9.55 7.58 9.08
C GLU A 141 9.58 6.05 8.96
N LEU A 142 10.66 5.49 8.41
CA LEU A 142 10.82 4.02 8.31
C LEU A 142 10.93 3.36 9.68
N LYS A 143 11.38 4.09 10.71
CA LYS A 143 11.48 3.57 12.08
C LYS A 143 10.11 3.25 12.70
N LYS A 144 9.03 3.78 12.14
CA LYS A 144 7.66 3.44 12.57
C LYS A 144 7.23 2.04 12.15
N ILE A 145 7.97 1.43 11.21
CA ILE A 145 7.66 0.11 10.69
C ILE A 145 8.27 -0.93 11.62
N GLU A 146 7.42 -1.55 12.43
CA GLU A 146 7.77 -2.67 13.30
C GLU A 146 7.11 -3.94 12.73
N VAL A 147 7.89 -4.81 12.13
CA VAL A 147 7.43 -6.06 11.50
C VAL A 147 8.36 -7.23 11.79
#